data_dce51ecceb9933e18044e6492dfcc9d0
#
_entry.id   dce51ecceb9933e18044e6492dfcc9d0
#
_cell.length_a   1.000
_cell.length_b   1.000
_cell.length_c   1.000
_cell.angle_alpha   90.00
_cell.angle_beta   90.00
_cell.angle_gamma   90.00
#
_symmetry.space_group_name_H-M   'P 1'
#
loop_
_entity.id
_entity.type
_entity.pdbx_description
1 polymer ?
#
loop_
_entity_poly.entity_id
_entity_poly.type
_entity_poly.pdbx_seq_one_letter_code
_entity_poly.pdbx_strand_id
1 'polypeptide(L)'
;VCGYYWEHAFHITIDERDVLYYNNLTEEEKEKFLNYELMVYFCKGTDKEKLDWFRVINIAGERLLEQELRNAVYTGPFISDARRYFSKNQCPAYAIGQNYMKGTPIRQEYLETILAWAARHDGINGANPIDQYMALHQKDPNVEKLWNYYLQIITWVKKTFTKYRKEMKGLDWGEMYDSFSTKDVDPNELENRIGKLMEDDEILKKSGIYRYVLSDDLRDLSFRIFDKKQKREAYERQKGVCPHCGKHFELEEMEADHIKPWSKGGTTVADNCQMLCRDCNRTKGNKY
;
A
#
# COMPACT_ATOMS: atom_id res chain seq x y z
N VAL A 1 29.38 6.01 18.55
CA VAL A 1 28.22 6.34 17.70
C VAL A 1 27.09 6.99 18.53
N CYS A 2 27.23 7.00 19.86
CA CYS A 2 26.33 7.69 20.75
C CYS A 2 26.57 9.21 20.67
N GLY A 3 25.52 9.98 20.42
CA GLY A 3 25.54 11.44 20.51
C GLY A 3 25.46 12.21 19.21
N TYR A 4 25.22 11.58 18.08
CA TYR A 4 25.17 12.29 16.80
C TYR A 4 23.82 12.92 16.46
N TYR A 5 22.72 12.52 17.14
CA TYR A 5 21.41 13.10 16.89
C TYR A 5 20.67 13.29 18.22
N TRP A 6 20.33 14.51 18.55
CA TRP A 6 19.47 14.84 19.69
C TRP A 6 18.13 14.11 19.66
N GLU A 7 17.63 13.82 18.47
CA GLU A 7 16.34 13.15 18.22
C GLU A 7 16.39 11.63 18.45
N HIS A 8 17.60 11.06 18.64
CA HIS A 8 17.81 9.61 18.84
C HIS A 8 18.78 9.33 20.00
N ALA A 9 18.84 10.23 20.97
CA ALA A 9 19.59 9.98 22.19
C ALA A 9 18.95 8.78 22.93
N PHE A 10 19.75 7.71 23.11
CA PHE A 10 19.32 6.59 23.94
C PHE A 10 19.29 7.04 25.38
N HIS A 11 18.13 6.89 26.01
CA HIS A 11 18.00 7.01 27.44
C HIS A 11 18.14 5.61 28.03
N ILE A 12 19.27 5.34 28.68
CA ILE A 12 19.51 4.10 29.43
C ILE A 12 19.75 4.44 30.88
N THR A 13 19.19 3.63 31.78
CA THR A 13 19.48 3.70 33.20
C THR A 13 20.52 2.64 33.51
N ILE A 14 21.67 3.05 34.06
CA ILE A 14 22.75 2.16 34.54
C ILE A 14 22.95 2.46 36.00
N ASP A 15 22.78 1.46 36.89
CA ASP A 15 22.92 1.56 38.33
C ASP A 15 22.19 2.79 38.91
N GLU A 16 20.88 2.92 38.59
CA GLU A 16 20.00 4.01 38.99
C GLU A 16 20.39 5.41 38.44
N ARG A 17 21.36 5.46 37.52
CA ARG A 17 21.84 6.66 36.83
C ARG A 17 21.29 6.72 35.41
N ASP A 18 20.74 7.88 35.03
CA ASP A 18 20.35 8.14 33.65
C ASP A 18 21.58 8.49 32.81
N VAL A 19 21.86 7.68 31.77
CA VAL A 19 22.94 7.88 30.84
C VAL A 19 22.37 8.26 29.45
N LEU A 20 22.56 9.53 29.08
CA LEU A 20 22.07 10.05 27.79
C LEU A 20 23.15 10.04 26.70
N TYR A 21 24.42 10.13 27.10
CA TYR A 21 25.56 10.27 26.17
C TYR A 21 26.75 9.46 26.63
N TYR A 22 27.62 9.07 25.68
CA TYR A 22 28.90 8.44 25.95
C TYR A 22 29.74 9.20 27.01
N ASN A 23 29.73 10.54 26.98
CA ASN A 23 30.46 11.37 27.93
C ASN A 23 29.96 11.25 29.37
N ASN A 24 28.74 10.75 29.59
CA ASN A 24 28.15 10.54 30.91
C ASN A 24 28.53 9.18 31.53
N LEU A 25 29.20 8.32 30.75
CA LEU A 25 29.74 7.05 31.23
C LEU A 25 30.94 7.27 32.14
N THR A 26 31.11 6.42 33.14
CA THR A 26 32.35 6.34 33.92
C THR A 26 33.48 5.84 33.03
N GLU A 27 34.74 6.02 33.46
CA GLU A 27 35.90 5.58 32.69
C GLU A 27 35.89 4.04 32.51
N GLU A 28 35.49 3.29 33.51
CA GLU A 28 35.32 1.83 33.42
C GLU A 28 34.26 1.42 32.39
N GLU A 29 33.12 2.11 32.34
CA GLU A 29 32.06 1.87 31.36
C GLU A 29 32.51 2.26 29.95
N LYS A 30 33.24 3.36 29.80
CA LYS A 30 33.86 3.74 28.52
C LYS A 30 34.85 2.70 28.02
N GLU A 31 35.68 2.17 28.91
CA GLU A 31 36.65 1.10 28.59
C GLU A 31 35.94 -0.19 28.15
N LYS A 32 34.89 -0.60 28.85
CA LYS A 32 34.06 -1.76 28.46
C LYS A 32 33.39 -1.53 27.10
N PHE A 33 32.90 -0.30 26.86
CA PHE A 33 32.29 0.05 25.58
C PHE A 33 33.30 0.02 24.42
N LEU A 34 34.48 0.61 24.61
CA LEU A 34 35.53 0.68 23.59
C LEU A 34 36.17 -0.68 23.30
N ASN A 35 36.27 -1.57 24.33
CA ASN A 35 36.80 -2.92 24.19
C ASN A 35 35.77 -3.96 23.78
N TYR A 36 34.51 -3.54 23.49
CA TYR A 36 33.50 -4.48 23.01
C TYR A 36 33.85 -4.98 21.60
N GLU A 37 34.07 -6.27 21.48
CA GLU A 37 34.36 -6.90 20.19
C GLU A 37 33.09 -7.09 19.37
N LEU A 38 33.09 -6.55 18.16
CA LEU A 38 32.01 -6.72 17.20
C LEU A 38 32.36 -7.82 16.19
N MET A 39 31.51 -8.83 16.08
CA MET A 39 31.60 -9.78 14.99
C MET A 39 31.10 -9.15 13.71
N VAL A 40 31.96 -8.98 12.71
CA VAL A 40 31.64 -8.32 11.44
C VAL A 40 31.70 -9.34 10.30
N TYR A 41 30.61 -9.45 9.57
CA TYR A 41 30.54 -10.27 8.36
C TYR A 41 30.63 -9.38 7.11
N PHE A 42 31.59 -9.69 6.24
CA PHE A 42 31.75 -9.02 4.95
C PHE A 42 30.98 -9.80 3.87
N CYS A 43 29.84 -9.27 3.46
CA CYS A 43 29.02 -9.88 2.43
C CYS A 43 29.53 -9.50 1.03
N LYS A 44 29.86 -10.50 0.21
CA LYS A 44 30.26 -10.33 -1.20
C LYS A 44 29.21 -10.99 -2.09
N GLY A 45 28.99 -10.44 -3.27
CA GLY A 45 28.01 -10.95 -4.23
C GLY A 45 27.24 -9.83 -4.91
N THR A 46 26.27 -10.19 -5.73
CA THR A 46 25.31 -9.27 -6.35
C THR A 46 24.39 -8.65 -5.30
N ASP A 47 23.78 -7.53 -5.60
CA ASP A 47 22.86 -6.86 -4.68
C ASP A 47 21.65 -7.76 -4.36
N LYS A 48 21.20 -8.57 -5.31
CA LYS A 48 20.16 -9.57 -5.08
C LYS A 48 20.60 -10.62 -4.03
N GLU A 49 21.79 -11.19 -4.17
CA GLU A 49 22.31 -12.18 -3.22
C GLU A 49 22.51 -11.58 -1.84
N LYS A 50 22.99 -10.34 -1.76
CA LYS A 50 23.10 -9.60 -0.48
C LYS A 50 21.74 -9.40 0.17
N LEU A 51 20.73 -8.99 -0.60
CA LEU A 51 19.37 -8.78 -0.09
C LEU A 51 18.74 -10.07 0.40
N ASP A 52 18.90 -11.17 -0.34
CA ASP A 52 18.40 -12.48 0.05
C ASP A 52 19.09 -12.97 1.34
N TRP A 53 20.39 -12.74 1.46
CA TRP A 53 21.13 -13.05 2.69
C TRP A 53 20.64 -12.21 3.89
N PHE A 54 20.45 -10.90 3.70
CA PHE A 54 19.89 -10.03 4.75
C PHE A 54 18.49 -10.47 5.19
N ARG A 55 17.65 -10.92 4.27
CA ARG A 55 16.33 -11.47 4.62
C ARG A 55 16.45 -12.70 5.53
N VAL A 56 17.40 -13.58 5.25
CA VAL A 56 17.64 -14.79 6.06
C VAL A 56 18.11 -14.43 7.47
N ILE A 57 19.11 -13.58 7.63
CA ILE A 57 19.63 -13.21 8.95
C ILE A 57 18.66 -12.35 9.77
N ASN A 58 17.77 -11.62 9.12
CA ASN A 58 16.75 -10.80 9.76
C ASN A 58 15.67 -11.63 10.50
N ILE A 59 15.70 -12.96 10.37
CA ILE A 59 14.77 -13.86 11.06
C ILE A 59 15.09 -13.97 12.56
N ALA A 60 16.36 -13.77 12.94
CA ALA A 60 16.88 -14.01 14.29
C ALA A 60 17.12 -12.72 15.10
N GLY A 61 16.14 -11.83 15.21
CA GLY A 61 16.27 -10.60 15.99
C GLY A 61 15.08 -9.67 15.82
N GLU A 62 15.24 -8.37 16.07
CA GLU A 62 14.25 -7.36 15.69
C GLU A 62 14.21 -7.26 14.16
N ARG A 63 13.06 -7.56 13.59
CA ARG A 63 12.90 -7.66 12.14
C ARG A 63 12.91 -6.27 11.51
N LEU A 64 13.87 -6.06 10.63
CA LEU A 64 13.88 -4.90 9.74
C LEU A 64 12.73 -5.00 8.71
N LEU A 65 12.20 -3.87 8.32
CA LEU A 65 11.22 -3.79 7.25
C LEU A 65 11.91 -4.05 5.89
N GLU A 66 11.17 -4.56 4.91
CA GLU A 66 11.69 -4.83 3.57
C GLU A 66 12.36 -3.58 2.96
N GLN A 67 11.79 -2.40 3.15
CA GLN A 67 12.38 -1.18 2.64
C GLN A 67 13.68 -0.78 3.37
N GLU A 68 13.83 -1.14 4.64
CA GLU A 68 15.08 -0.91 5.38
C GLU A 68 16.20 -1.82 4.85
N LEU A 69 15.86 -3.08 4.53
CA LEU A 69 16.80 -4.02 3.90
C LEU A 69 17.23 -3.50 2.51
N ARG A 70 16.29 -3.04 1.70
CA ARG A 70 16.59 -2.41 0.40
C ARG A 70 17.50 -1.21 0.55
N ASN A 71 17.21 -0.34 1.52
CA ASN A 71 18.04 0.85 1.79
C ASN A 71 19.50 0.51 2.14
N ALA A 72 19.72 -0.61 2.81
CA ALA A 72 21.07 -1.07 3.16
C ALA A 72 21.81 -1.64 1.94
N VAL A 73 21.12 -2.43 1.11
CA VAL A 73 21.72 -3.07 -0.07
C VAL A 73 21.99 -2.08 -1.19
N TYR A 74 20.99 -1.25 -1.49
CA TYR A 74 21.08 -0.24 -2.58
C TYR A 74 21.60 1.11 -2.06
N THR A 75 22.50 1.09 -1.07
CA THR A 75 23.12 2.31 -0.55
C THR A 75 23.81 3.10 -1.65
N GLY A 76 23.53 4.40 -1.73
CA GLY A 76 24.07 5.30 -2.72
C GLY A 76 23.54 6.73 -2.56
N PRO A 77 23.97 7.67 -3.45
CA PRO A 77 23.50 9.05 -3.39
C PRO A 77 21.97 9.16 -3.49
N PHE A 78 21.37 8.39 -4.40
CA PHE A 78 19.92 8.34 -4.61
C PHE A 78 19.16 8.06 -3.30
N ILE A 79 19.43 6.91 -2.65
CA ILE A 79 18.68 6.52 -1.46
C ILE A 79 18.99 7.44 -0.26
N SER A 80 20.23 7.96 -0.18
CA SER A 80 20.61 8.91 0.87
C SER A 80 19.81 10.21 0.75
N ASP A 81 19.59 10.69 -0.45
CA ASP A 81 18.77 11.87 -0.70
C ASP A 81 17.27 11.55 -0.58
N ALA A 82 16.79 10.42 -1.09
CA ALA A 82 15.40 9.97 -0.97
C ALA A 82 14.92 9.92 0.48
N ARG A 83 15.76 9.45 1.40
CA ARG A 83 15.44 9.40 2.82
C ARG A 83 15.18 10.77 3.44
N ARG A 84 15.78 11.84 2.93
CA ARG A 84 15.54 13.21 3.40
C ARG A 84 14.12 13.68 3.07
N TYR A 85 13.60 13.27 1.92
CA TYR A 85 12.28 13.66 1.44
C TYR A 85 11.15 12.76 1.94
N PHE A 86 11.41 11.45 2.17
CA PHE A 86 10.36 10.45 2.36
C PHE A 86 10.43 9.67 3.67
N SER A 87 11.57 9.68 4.41
CA SER A 87 11.81 8.73 5.50
C SER A 87 12.07 9.37 6.88
N LYS A 88 11.86 10.67 7.02
CA LYS A 88 12.01 11.37 8.29
C LYS A 88 10.68 11.83 8.85
N ASN A 89 10.62 11.99 10.17
CA ASN A 89 9.47 12.65 10.78
C ASN A 89 9.29 14.04 10.18
N GLN A 90 8.05 14.42 9.86
CA GLN A 90 7.70 15.70 9.23
C GLN A 90 8.50 16.02 7.95
N CYS A 91 8.95 15.00 7.22
CA CYS A 91 9.65 15.20 5.94
C CYS A 91 8.76 15.91 4.91
N PRO A 92 9.36 16.47 3.83
CA PRO A 92 8.61 17.18 2.79
C PRO A 92 7.44 16.38 2.22
N ALA A 93 7.59 15.07 2.01
CA ALA A 93 6.52 14.22 1.50
C ALA A 93 5.36 14.10 2.49
N TYR A 94 5.65 14.00 3.79
CA TYR A 94 4.61 13.99 4.81
C TYR A 94 3.85 15.33 4.85
N ALA A 95 4.57 16.44 4.83
CA ALA A 95 3.97 17.77 4.91
C ALA A 95 2.89 18.01 3.83
N ILE A 96 3.10 17.50 2.62
CA ILE A 96 2.17 17.72 1.51
C ILE A 96 1.18 16.57 1.26
N GLY A 97 1.53 15.33 1.66
CA GLY A 97 0.81 14.11 1.31
C GLY A 97 0.14 13.35 2.44
N GLN A 98 0.23 13.80 3.71
CA GLN A 98 -0.29 13.08 4.87
C GLN A 98 -1.79 12.70 4.79
N ASN A 99 -2.57 13.47 4.05
CA ASN A 99 -3.98 13.22 3.82
C ASN A 99 -4.24 12.11 2.78
N TYR A 100 -3.27 11.84 1.92
CA TYR A 100 -3.41 10.94 0.77
C TYR A 100 -2.60 9.66 0.91
N MET A 101 -1.46 9.73 1.59
CA MET A 101 -0.57 8.59 1.84
C MET A 101 -0.97 7.83 3.09
N LYS A 102 -0.82 6.50 3.05
CA LYS A 102 -0.99 5.63 4.21
C LYS A 102 0.35 5.37 4.89
N GLY A 103 0.32 5.05 6.18
CA GLY A 103 1.51 4.72 6.95
C GLY A 103 2.27 5.94 7.46
N THR A 104 3.53 5.75 7.84
CA THR A 104 4.41 6.78 8.39
C THR A 104 5.76 6.81 7.67
N PRO A 105 6.38 8.00 7.49
CA PRO A 105 7.69 8.09 6.86
C PRO A 105 8.79 7.32 7.62
N ILE A 106 8.76 7.32 8.95
CA ILE A 106 9.77 6.65 9.79
C ILE A 106 9.81 5.15 9.50
N ARG A 107 8.66 4.53 9.28
CA ARG A 107 8.54 3.11 8.92
C ARG A 107 8.79 2.85 7.42
N GLN A 108 9.34 3.80 6.70
CA GLN A 108 9.69 3.74 5.28
C GLN A 108 8.48 3.58 4.32
N GLU A 109 7.24 3.59 4.83
CA GLU A 109 6.03 3.31 4.05
C GLU A 109 5.79 4.35 2.94
N TYR A 110 6.15 5.62 3.18
CA TYR A 110 6.11 6.66 2.14
C TYR A 110 7.10 6.39 1.01
N LEU A 111 8.35 6.08 1.39
CA LEU A 111 9.39 5.77 0.42
C LEU A 111 9.05 4.52 -0.38
N GLU A 112 8.63 3.46 0.27
CA GLU A 112 8.23 2.22 -0.39
C GLU A 112 7.08 2.44 -1.39
N THR A 113 6.06 3.20 -0.99
CA THR A 113 4.91 3.52 -1.84
C THR A 113 5.32 4.29 -3.09
N ILE A 114 6.12 5.35 -2.94
CA ILE A 114 6.52 6.15 -4.10
C ILE A 114 7.49 5.40 -5.03
N LEU A 115 8.36 4.56 -4.49
CA LEU A 115 9.22 3.69 -5.29
C LEU A 115 8.39 2.67 -6.10
N ALA A 116 7.34 2.11 -5.51
CA ALA A 116 6.42 1.22 -6.22
C ALA A 116 5.68 1.94 -7.35
N TRP A 117 5.22 3.16 -7.11
CA TRP A 117 4.58 3.98 -8.14
C TRP A 117 5.55 4.33 -9.27
N ALA A 118 6.74 4.78 -8.94
CA ALA A 118 7.76 5.15 -9.92
C ALA A 118 8.23 3.94 -10.75
N ALA A 119 8.44 2.79 -10.13
CA ALA A 119 8.79 1.56 -10.84
C ALA A 119 7.72 1.20 -11.89
N ARG A 120 6.44 1.29 -11.54
CA ARG A 120 5.34 1.04 -12.47
C ARG A 120 5.27 2.10 -13.57
N HIS A 121 5.43 3.39 -13.22
CA HIS A 121 5.47 4.51 -14.16
C HIS A 121 6.53 4.32 -15.24
N ASP A 122 7.71 3.85 -14.84
CA ASP A 122 8.84 3.57 -15.74
C ASP A 122 8.72 2.21 -16.46
N GLY A 123 7.57 1.52 -16.31
CA GLY A 123 7.31 0.24 -16.98
C GLY A 123 8.12 -0.93 -16.42
N ILE A 124 8.68 -0.82 -15.23
CA ILE A 124 9.41 -1.90 -14.56
C ILE A 124 8.39 -2.90 -14.01
N ASN A 125 8.23 -3.99 -14.75
CA ASN A 125 7.29 -5.07 -14.41
C ASN A 125 8.09 -6.34 -14.10
N GLY A 126 7.86 -6.95 -12.95
CA GLY A 126 8.56 -8.17 -12.56
C GLY A 126 8.24 -8.59 -11.13
N ALA A 127 8.92 -9.61 -10.64
CA ALA A 127 8.71 -10.13 -9.30
C ALA A 127 9.07 -9.13 -8.18
N ASN A 128 10.04 -8.25 -8.44
CA ASN A 128 10.53 -7.26 -7.47
C ASN A 128 10.78 -5.90 -8.14
N PRO A 129 9.74 -5.16 -8.52
CA PRO A 129 9.90 -3.91 -9.28
C PRO A 129 10.63 -2.81 -8.49
N ILE A 130 10.42 -2.72 -7.18
CA ILE A 130 11.12 -1.74 -6.32
C ILE A 130 12.62 -2.03 -6.29
N ASP A 131 13.03 -3.30 -6.16
CA ASP A 131 14.44 -3.70 -6.13
C ASP A 131 15.13 -3.33 -7.45
N GLN A 132 14.46 -3.59 -8.58
CA GLN A 132 14.98 -3.23 -9.90
C GLN A 132 15.10 -1.72 -10.08
N TYR A 133 14.08 -0.95 -9.66
CA TYR A 133 14.10 0.50 -9.71
C TYR A 133 15.26 1.07 -8.88
N MET A 134 15.44 0.58 -7.64
CA MET A 134 16.52 1.03 -6.75
C MET A 134 17.90 0.67 -7.29
N ALA A 135 18.07 -0.52 -7.88
CA ALA A 135 19.33 -0.92 -8.51
C ALA A 135 19.69 -0.03 -9.71
N LEU A 136 18.69 0.31 -10.55
CA LEU A 136 18.87 1.17 -11.72
C LEU A 136 19.29 2.59 -11.33
N HIS A 137 18.68 3.14 -10.30
CA HIS A 137 18.87 4.53 -9.85
C HIS A 137 19.91 4.67 -8.73
N GLN A 138 20.52 3.60 -8.24
CA GLN A 138 21.42 3.59 -7.08
C GLN A 138 22.50 4.69 -7.15
N LYS A 139 23.03 4.96 -8.34
CA LYS A 139 24.12 5.90 -8.60
C LYS A 139 23.65 7.30 -9.01
N ASP A 140 22.35 7.52 -9.12
CA ASP A 140 21.81 8.84 -9.44
C ASP A 140 22.23 9.84 -8.35
N PRO A 141 22.64 11.05 -8.74
CA PRO A 141 23.20 12.01 -7.79
C PRO A 141 22.19 12.53 -6.77
N ASN A 142 20.91 12.47 -7.08
CA ASN A 142 19.83 12.99 -6.24
C ASN A 142 18.51 12.26 -6.57
N VAL A 143 17.45 12.61 -5.84
CA VAL A 143 16.11 12.05 -5.95
C VAL A 143 15.13 12.96 -6.73
N GLU A 144 15.63 13.94 -7.44
CA GLU A 144 14.83 15.01 -8.06
C GLU A 144 13.70 14.48 -8.96
N LYS A 145 13.96 13.48 -9.79
CA LYS A 145 12.96 12.87 -10.67
C LYS A 145 11.82 12.24 -9.87
N LEU A 146 12.17 11.43 -8.85
CA LEU A 146 11.20 10.78 -7.97
C LEU A 146 10.38 11.81 -7.18
N TRP A 147 11.04 12.86 -6.70
CA TRP A 147 10.38 13.94 -5.97
C TRP A 147 9.40 14.70 -6.85
N ASN A 148 9.80 15.06 -8.06
CA ASN A 148 8.95 15.76 -9.03
C ASN A 148 7.74 14.91 -9.42
N TYR A 149 7.92 13.61 -9.64
CA TYR A 149 6.81 12.70 -9.90
C TYR A 149 5.83 12.64 -8.73
N TYR A 150 6.32 12.56 -7.50
CA TYR A 150 5.48 12.63 -6.29
C TYR A 150 4.71 13.96 -6.21
N LEU A 151 5.37 15.09 -6.46
CA LEU A 151 4.74 16.41 -6.48
C LEU A 151 3.63 16.49 -7.52
N GLN A 152 3.86 15.96 -8.71
CA GLN A 152 2.86 15.93 -9.79
C GLN A 152 1.63 15.15 -9.36
N ILE A 153 1.80 13.96 -8.77
CA ILE A 153 0.70 13.14 -8.27
C ILE A 153 -0.12 13.91 -7.23
N ILE A 154 0.51 14.41 -6.18
CA ILE A 154 -0.19 15.07 -5.07
C ILE A 154 -0.86 16.38 -5.53
N THR A 155 -0.22 17.12 -6.43
CA THR A 155 -0.79 18.35 -7.01
C THR A 155 -2.01 18.02 -7.88
N TRP A 156 -1.91 16.99 -8.71
CA TRP A 156 -3.04 16.53 -9.50
C TRP A 156 -4.21 16.07 -8.63
N VAL A 157 -3.95 15.28 -7.59
CA VAL A 157 -5.00 14.84 -6.66
C VAL A 157 -5.73 16.03 -6.05
N LYS A 158 -4.98 17.04 -5.55
CA LYS A 158 -5.56 18.24 -4.94
C LYS A 158 -6.34 19.09 -5.92
N LYS A 159 -5.92 19.15 -7.18
CA LYS A 159 -6.60 19.88 -8.24
C LYS A 159 -7.88 19.19 -8.68
N THR A 160 -7.84 17.87 -8.83
CA THR A 160 -8.94 17.04 -9.31
C THR A 160 -10.04 16.86 -8.26
N PHE A 161 -9.64 16.63 -7.00
CA PHE A 161 -10.54 16.37 -5.88
C PHE A 161 -10.50 17.53 -4.88
N THR A 162 -11.41 18.48 -5.04
CA THR A 162 -11.40 19.74 -4.29
C THR A 162 -11.74 19.60 -2.82
N LYS A 163 -12.42 18.51 -2.41
CA LYS A 163 -12.81 18.23 -1.03
C LYS A 163 -12.12 16.99 -0.52
N TYR A 164 -11.30 17.16 0.52
CA TYR A 164 -10.68 16.02 1.20
C TYR A 164 -11.71 15.19 1.98
N ARG A 165 -11.60 13.87 1.88
CA ARG A 165 -12.32 12.89 2.72
C ARG A 165 -11.35 11.80 3.16
N LYS A 166 -11.62 11.18 4.33
CA LYS A 166 -10.74 10.13 4.90
C LYS A 166 -10.57 8.92 3.98
N GLU A 167 -11.53 8.64 3.13
CA GLU A 167 -11.54 7.54 2.16
C GLU A 167 -10.50 7.72 1.05
N MET A 168 -9.95 8.91 0.90
CA MET A 168 -8.86 9.21 -0.03
C MET A 168 -7.50 8.68 0.46
N LYS A 169 -7.40 8.44 1.78
CA LYS A 169 -6.11 8.07 2.38
C LYS A 169 -5.71 6.64 2.00
N GLY A 170 -4.55 6.50 1.35
CA GLY A 170 -3.97 5.22 0.98
C GLY A 170 -4.52 4.61 -0.31
N LEU A 171 -5.15 5.42 -1.16
CA LEU A 171 -5.46 5.01 -2.53
C LEU A 171 -4.17 4.93 -3.37
N ASP A 172 -4.22 4.16 -4.45
CA ASP A 172 -3.11 4.09 -5.41
C ASP A 172 -3.11 5.30 -6.33
N TRP A 173 -2.72 6.46 -5.76
CA TRP A 173 -2.71 7.72 -6.48
C TRP A 173 -1.73 7.76 -7.65
N GLY A 174 -0.63 7.00 -7.57
CA GLY A 174 0.31 6.89 -8.68
C GLY A 174 -0.33 6.25 -9.90
N GLU A 175 -1.00 5.10 -9.72
CA GLU A 175 -1.70 4.42 -10.80
C GLU A 175 -2.83 5.28 -11.38
N MET A 176 -3.60 5.94 -10.50
CA MET A 176 -4.68 6.82 -10.94
C MET A 176 -4.13 8.04 -11.70
N TYR A 177 -3.02 8.61 -11.29
CA TYR A 177 -2.34 9.70 -11.99
C TYR A 177 -1.89 9.26 -13.38
N ASP A 178 -1.20 8.14 -13.47
CA ASP A 178 -0.70 7.61 -14.74
C ASP A 178 -1.83 7.30 -15.74
N SER A 179 -2.97 6.83 -15.22
CA SER A 179 -4.12 6.45 -16.04
C SER A 179 -5.03 7.63 -16.44
N PHE A 180 -5.15 8.66 -15.59
CA PHE A 180 -6.20 9.66 -15.74
C PHE A 180 -5.74 11.11 -15.72
N SER A 181 -4.46 11.42 -15.52
CA SER A 181 -3.97 12.81 -15.40
C SER A 181 -4.17 13.65 -16.66
N THR A 182 -4.29 13.01 -17.82
CA THR A 182 -4.53 13.67 -19.11
C THR A 182 -6.03 13.83 -19.42
N LYS A 183 -6.92 13.23 -18.62
CA LYS A 183 -8.37 13.33 -18.81
C LYS A 183 -8.83 14.74 -18.42
N ASP A 184 -9.51 15.41 -19.32
CA ASP A 184 -10.13 16.69 -19.00
C ASP A 184 -11.40 16.45 -18.17
N VAL A 185 -11.40 16.93 -16.93
CA VAL A 185 -12.48 16.74 -15.98
C VAL A 185 -12.79 18.05 -15.25
N ASP A 186 -14.06 18.37 -15.08
CA ASP A 186 -14.48 19.48 -14.22
C ASP A 186 -14.46 19.03 -12.74
N PRO A 187 -13.61 19.64 -11.88
CA PRO A 187 -13.54 19.27 -10.48
C PRO A 187 -14.86 19.47 -9.71
N ASN A 188 -15.69 20.44 -10.12
CA ASN A 188 -16.99 20.69 -9.47
C ASN A 188 -18.01 19.62 -9.84
N GLU A 189 -18.04 19.20 -11.09
CA GLU A 189 -18.87 18.08 -11.52
C GLU A 189 -18.46 16.77 -10.84
N LEU A 190 -17.15 16.51 -10.76
CA LEU A 190 -16.63 15.37 -10.02
C LEU A 190 -17.05 15.38 -8.55
N GLU A 191 -16.92 16.54 -7.87
CA GLU A 191 -17.30 16.66 -6.47
C GLU A 191 -18.80 16.42 -6.26
N ASN A 192 -19.65 16.91 -7.16
CA ASN A 192 -21.09 16.65 -7.12
C ASN A 192 -21.42 15.16 -7.31
N ARG A 193 -20.75 14.48 -8.23
CA ARG A 193 -20.89 13.02 -8.43
C ARG A 193 -20.42 12.26 -7.19
N ILE A 194 -19.25 12.60 -6.65
CA ILE A 194 -18.71 11.98 -5.44
C ILE A 194 -19.68 12.17 -4.27
N GLY A 195 -20.23 13.38 -4.08
CA GLY A 195 -21.19 13.66 -3.01
C GLY A 195 -22.38 12.70 -3.05
N LYS A 196 -23.04 12.57 -4.21
CA LYS A 196 -24.17 11.65 -4.40
C LYS A 196 -23.79 10.18 -4.11
N LEU A 197 -22.64 9.73 -4.60
CA LEU A 197 -22.18 8.36 -4.39
C LEU A 197 -21.78 8.09 -2.92
N MET A 198 -21.31 9.10 -2.19
CA MET A 198 -21.01 8.97 -0.76
C MET A 198 -22.26 8.79 0.10
N GLU A 199 -23.40 9.33 -0.33
CA GLU A 199 -24.70 9.18 0.33
C GLU A 199 -25.39 7.84 0.02
N ASP A 200 -24.95 7.15 -1.03
CA ASP A 200 -25.53 5.88 -1.46
C ASP A 200 -25.09 4.72 -0.57
N ASP A 201 -26.00 4.21 0.27
CA ASP A 201 -25.73 3.12 1.21
C ASP A 201 -25.42 1.76 0.53
N GLU A 202 -25.73 1.60 -0.75
CA GLU A 202 -25.42 0.39 -1.52
C GLU A 202 -23.92 0.30 -1.84
N ILE A 203 -23.18 1.40 -1.79
CA ILE A 203 -21.74 1.44 -2.02
C ILE A 203 -21.00 1.10 -0.73
N LEU A 204 -20.60 -0.15 -0.58
CA LEU A 204 -19.90 -0.63 0.62
C LEU A 204 -18.48 -0.08 0.76
N LYS A 205 -17.75 0.08 -0.36
CA LYS A 205 -16.37 0.57 -0.37
C LYS A 205 -16.27 1.97 -0.93
N LYS A 206 -16.55 2.97 -0.11
CA LYS A 206 -16.52 4.39 -0.50
C LYS A 206 -15.20 4.85 -1.12
N SER A 207 -14.07 4.21 -0.78
CA SER A 207 -12.77 4.52 -1.38
C SER A 207 -12.68 4.22 -2.89
N GLY A 208 -13.50 3.31 -3.40
CA GLY A 208 -13.56 2.99 -4.83
C GLY A 208 -14.22 4.08 -5.69
N ILE A 209 -15.00 4.97 -5.05
CA ILE A 209 -15.69 6.07 -5.71
C ILE A 209 -14.72 6.98 -6.48
N TYR A 210 -13.53 7.23 -5.91
CA TYR A 210 -12.55 8.13 -6.52
C TYR A 210 -12.02 7.61 -7.86
N ARG A 211 -11.82 6.29 -7.96
CA ARG A 211 -11.44 5.68 -9.23
C ARG A 211 -12.62 5.62 -10.19
N TYR A 212 -13.79 5.23 -9.69
CA TYR A 212 -15.03 5.14 -10.49
C TYR A 212 -15.39 6.44 -11.20
N VAL A 213 -15.31 7.59 -10.52
CA VAL A 213 -15.69 8.87 -11.15
C VAL A 213 -14.73 9.29 -12.27
N LEU A 214 -13.53 8.70 -12.33
CA LEU A 214 -12.56 8.89 -13.39
C LEU A 214 -12.65 7.83 -14.50
N SER A 215 -12.89 6.57 -14.14
CA SER A 215 -12.91 5.44 -15.06
C SER A 215 -14.29 5.21 -15.69
N ASP A 216 -15.35 5.60 -15.01
CA ASP A 216 -16.76 5.20 -15.24
C ASP A 216 -16.97 3.67 -15.21
N ASP A 217 -16.04 2.91 -14.62
CA ASP A 217 -16.12 1.46 -14.49
C ASP A 217 -16.74 1.06 -13.13
N LEU A 218 -17.95 0.51 -13.17
CA LEU A 218 -18.66 0.04 -11.97
C LEU A 218 -17.88 -0.99 -11.14
N ARG A 219 -16.91 -1.66 -11.72
CA ARG A 219 -16.03 -2.59 -11.00
C ARG A 219 -15.22 -1.90 -9.89
N ASP A 220 -14.93 -0.62 -10.05
CA ASP A 220 -14.20 0.17 -9.06
C ASP A 220 -15.00 0.41 -7.78
N LEU A 221 -16.33 0.38 -7.83
CA LEU A 221 -17.22 0.54 -6.66
C LEU A 221 -17.30 -0.71 -5.78
N SER A 222 -16.66 -1.81 -6.19
CA SER A 222 -16.55 -3.06 -5.40
C SER A 222 -17.85 -3.64 -4.85
N PHE A 223 -18.91 -3.64 -5.66
CA PHE A 223 -20.12 -4.41 -5.39
C PHE A 223 -19.86 -5.91 -5.62
N ARG A 224 -18.96 -6.51 -4.87
CA ARG A 224 -18.68 -7.95 -4.99
C ARG A 224 -19.60 -8.83 -4.17
N ILE A 225 -20.31 -8.25 -3.22
CA ILE A 225 -21.12 -8.99 -2.26
C ILE A 225 -22.57 -8.57 -2.49
N PHE A 226 -23.39 -9.52 -2.90
CA PHE A 226 -24.83 -9.34 -2.95
C PHE A 226 -25.36 -9.08 -1.52
N ASP A 227 -26.21 -8.07 -1.37
CA ASP A 227 -26.86 -7.76 -0.12
C ASP A 227 -27.94 -8.80 0.26
N LYS A 228 -28.50 -8.66 1.44
CA LYS A 228 -29.52 -9.61 1.93
C LYS A 228 -30.79 -9.61 1.05
N LYS A 229 -31.13 -8.46 0.49
CA LYS A 229 -32.32 -8.29 -0.37
C LYS A 229 -32.09 -9.00 -1.71
N GLN A 230 -30.98 -8.75 -2.36
CA GLN A 230 -30.59 -9.40 -3.63
C GLN A 230 -30.49 -10.92 -3.49
N LYS A 231 -29.91 -11.42 -2.39
CA LYS A 231 -29.87 -12.86 -2.08
C LYS A 231 -31.26 -13.44 -1.94
N ARG A 232 -32.14 -12.76 -1.20
CA ARG A 232 -33.51 -13.21 -1.01
C ARG A 232 -34.29 -13.20 -2.34
N GLU A 233 -34.18 -12.14 -3.13
CA GLU A 233 -34.81 -12.05 -4.45
C GLU A 233 -34.34 -13.17 -5.39
N ALA A 234 -33.05 -13.48 -5.43
CA ALA A 234 -32.51 -14.57 -6.24
C ALA A 234 -33.02 -15.95 -5.75
N TYR A 235 -33.04 -16.14 -4.43
CA TYR A 235 -33.56 -17.39 -3.82
C TYR A 235 -35.04 -17.62 -4.16
N GLU A 236 -35.89 -16.61 -3.97
CA GLU A 236 -37.32 -16.69 -4.28
C GLU A 236 -37.56 -16.90 -5.78
N ARG A 237 -36.81 -16.19 -6.65
CA ARG A 237 -36.85 -16.40 -8.10
C ARG A 237 -36.49 -17.83 -8.51
N GLN A 238 -35.54 -18.44 -7.82
CA GLN A 238 -35.09 -19.82 -8.06
C GLN A 238 -35.93 -20.86 -7.30
N LYS A 239 -36.86 -20.43 -6.42
CA LYS A 239 -37.68 -21.33 -5.56
C LYS A 239 -36.83 -22.29 -4.73
N GLY A 240 -35.68 -21.80 -4.21
CA GLY A 240 -34.75 -22.61 -3.44
C GLY A 240 -33.97 -23.65 -4.23
N VAL A 241 -34.08 -23.69 -5.55
CA VAL A 241 -33.41 -24.70 -6.39
C VAL A 241 -32.04 -24.17 -6.87
N CYS A 242 -30.98 -24.93 -6.61
CA CYS A 242 -29.66 -24.65 -7.14
C CYS A 242 -29.65 -24.86 -8.68
N PRO A 243 -29.38 -23.84 -9.50
CA PRO A 243 -29.42 -23.96 -10.95
C PRO A 243 -28.34 -24.86 -11.54
N HIS A 244 -27.31 -25.21 -10.75
CA HIS A 244 -26.23 -26.06 -11.22
C HIS A 244 -26.48 -27.55 -11.00
N CYS A 245 -27.01 -27.98 -9.83
CA CYS A 245 -27.29 -29.36 -9.53
C CYS A 245 -28.79 -29.75 -9.53
N GLY A 246 -29.68 -28.75 -9.65
CA GLY A 246 -31.15 -28.98 -9.68
C GLY A 246 -31.76 -29.40 -8.35
N LYS A 247 -31.02 -29.44 -7.24
CA LYS A 247 -31.53 -29.81 -5.92
C LYS A 247 -32.04 -28.60 -5.16
N HIS A 248 -33.07 -28.84 -4.32
CA HIS A 248 -33.62 -27.80 -3.42
C HIS A 248 -32.78 -27.71 -2.14
N PHE A 249 -32.58 -26.47 -1.64
CA PHE A 249 -31.84 -26.11 -0.43
C PHE A 249 -32.53 -24.96 0.28
N GLU A 250 -32.35 -24.86 1.60
CA GLU A 250 -32.76 -23.68 2.37
C GLU A 250 -31.81 -22.48 2.11
N LEU A 251 -32.30 -21.27 2.34
CA LEU A 251 -31.51 -20.01 2.06
C LEU A 251 -30.14 -20.01 2.73
N GLU A 252 -30.06 -20.53 3.95
CA GLU A 252 -28.85 -20.59 4.78
C GLU A 252 -27.82 -21.63 4.24
N GLU A 253 -28.24 -22.54 3.42
CA GLU A 253 -27.42 -23.59 2.78
C GLU A 253 -26.86 -23.14 1.43
N MET A 254 -27.33 -21.98 0.93
CA MET A 254 -26.92 -21.44 -0.35
C MET A 254 -26.07 -20.21 -0.22
N GLU A 255 -25.21 -20.02 -1.21
CA GLU A 255 -24.34 -18.85 -1.32
C GLU A 255 -24.66 -18.08 -2.59
N ALA A 256 -24.68 -16.74 -2.47
CA ALA A 256 -24.90 -15.89 -3.63
C ALA A 256 -23.65 -15.83 -4.51
N ASP A 257 -23.86 -15.97 -5.79
CA ASP A 257 -22.80 -15.93 -6.79
C ASP A 257 -23.26 -15.16 -8.04
N HIS A 258 -22.31 -14.65 -8.81
CA HIS A 258 -22.60 -13.93 -10.04
C HIS A 258 -22.90 -14.91 -11.19
N ILE A 259 -24.01 -14.74 -11.89
CA ILE A 259 -24.31 -15.50 -13.12
C ILE A 259 -23.20 -15.26 -14.13
N LYS A 260 -22.94 -13.98 -14.48
CA LYS A 260 -21.75 -13.56 -15.20
C LYS A 260 -20.67 -13.19 -14.18
N PRO A 261 -19.52 -13.90 -14.14
CA PRO A 261 -18.49 -13.64 -13.17
C PRO A 261 -18.01 -12.19 -13.15
N TRP A 262 -17.69 -11.69 -11.97
CA TRP A 262 -17.09 -10.37 -11.79
C TRP A 262 -15.81 -10.17 -12.62
N SER A 263 -14.95 -11.19 -12.65
CA SER A 263 -13.71 -11.18 -13.45
C SER A 263 -13.92 -11.03 -14.95
N LYS A 264 -15.16 -11.32 -15.43
CA LYS A 264 -15.56 -11.15 -16.83
C LYS A 264 -16.47 -9.94 -17.05
N GLY A 265 -16.46 -8.98 -16.11
CA GLY A 265 -17.27 -7.74 -16.20
C GLY A 265 -18.73 -7.91 -15.79
N GLY A 266 -19.06 -8.92 -15.00
CA GLY A 266 -20.36 -9.05 -14.35
C GLY A 266 -20.53 -7.99 -13.25
N THR A 267 -21.73 -7.41 -13.11
CA THR A 267 -22.08 -6.43 -12.09
C THR A 267 -22.83 -7.11 -10.94
N THR A 268 -22.76 -6.50 -9.73
CA THR A 268 -23.48 -7.00 -8.55
C THR A 268 -24.87 -6.36 -8.48
N VAL A 269 -25.74 -6.79 -9.40
CA VAL A 269 -27.14 -6.39 -9.48
C VAL A 269 -28.03 -7.62 -9.32
N ALA A 270 -29.28 -7.44 -8.90
CA ALA A 270 -30.21 -8.54 -8.62
C ALA A 270 -30.36 -9.53 -9.78
N ASP A 271 -30.39 -9.04 -11.02
CA ASP A 271 -30.52 -9.85 -12.22
C ASP A 271 -29.27 -10.74 -12.49
N ASN A 272 -28.11 -10.32 -12.02
CA ASN A 272 -26.87 -11.11 -12.13
C ASN A 272 -26.59 -11.94 -10.87
N CYS A 273 -27.50 -11.97 -9.90
CA CYS A 273 -27.40 -12.78 -8.69
C CYS A 273 -28.04 -14.16 -8.92
N GLN A 274 -27.33 -15.21 -8.57
CA GLN A 274 -27.88 -16.56 -8.42
C GLN A 274 -27.50 -17.13 -7.06
N MET A 275 -28.35 -18.01 -6.53
CA MET A 275 -28.06 -18.77 -5.32
C MET A 275 -27.59 -20.17 -5.73
N LEU A 276 -26.39 -20.56 -5.30
CA LEU A 276 -25.81 -21.89 -5.50
C LEU A 276 -25.68 -22.59 -4.16
N CYS A 277 -25.88 -23.92 -4.12
CA CYS A 277 -25.46 -24.67 -2.94
C CYS A 277 -23.94 -24.57 -2.77
N ARG A 278 -23.44 -24.72 -1.56
CA ARG A 278 -22.01 -24.53 -1.23
C ARG A 278 -21.07 -25.34 -2.09
N ASP A 279 -21.44 -26.59 -2.40
CA ASP A 279 -20.61 -27.49 -3.22
C ASP A 279 -20.52 -27.01 -4.68
N CYS A 280 -21.65 -26.61 -5.26
CA CYS A 280 -21.68 -26.05 -6.60
C CYS A 280 -20.97 -24.73 -6.71
N ASN A 281 -21.06 -23.84 -5.70
CA ASN A 281 -20.38 -22.59 -5.65
C ASN A 281 -18.85 -22.76 -5.61
N ARG A 282 -18.36 -23.66 -4.76
CA ARG A 282 -16.93 -24.01 -4.69
C ARG A 282 -16.41 -24.61 -5.99
N THR A 283 -17.22 -25.45 -6.65
CA THR A 283 -16.83 -26.12 -7.91
C THR A 283 -16.79 -25.13 -9.08
N LYS A 284 -17.73 -24.18 -9.11
CA LYS A 284 -17.80 -23.15 -10.15
C LYS A 284 -16.56 -22.25 -10.13
N GLY A 285 -16.17 -21.72 -8.96
CA GLY A 285 -15.07 -20.77 -8.85
C GLY A 285 -15.16 -19.66 -9.92
N ASN A 286 -14.05 -19.39 -10.63
CA ASN A 286 -13.97 -18.40 -11.72
C ASN A 286 -14.08 -19.02 -13.13
N LYS A 287 -14.62 -20.24 -13.25
CA LYS A 287 -14.54 -21.00 -14.51
C LYS A 287 -15.58 -20.60 -15.56
N TYR A 288 -16.66 -19.91 -15.21
CA TYR A 288 -17.73 -19.52 -16.16
C TYR A 288 -17.90 -18.02 -16.22
#